data_397447db80dd3ff444d8bf193514388f
#
_entry.id   397447db80dd3ff444d8bf193514388f
#
_cell.length_a   1.000
_cell.length_b   1.000
_cell.length_c   1.000
_cell.angle_alpha   90.00
_cell.angle_beta   90.00
_cell.angle_gamma   90.00
#
_symmetry.space_group_name_H-M   'P 1'
#
loop_
_entity.id
_entity.type
_entity.pdbx_description
1 polymer ?
#
loop_
_entity_poly.entity_id
_entity_poly.type
_entity_poly.pdbx_seq_one_letter_code
_entity_poly.pdbx_strand_id
1 'polypeptide(L)'
;MDSAPCSAPTPSFAALVQAFFIQHLVEQRAMSPRTVATYRDAFVLFLAFAQKRLRKLPCFLSLADITPQLILAFLDHLEKERHNSVRSRNNRLAALRAFLKFAGRRDVSSLHIVECALGVPMKRLERPALGFLTRKEMLAVIGAQERPGPASAIIYCWACSTTRCTRV
;
A
#
# COMPACT_ATOMS: atom_id res chain seq x y z
N MET A 1 -13.60 -28.04 -39.65
CA MET A 1 -12.53 -27.13 -39.19
C MET A 1 -12.95 -26.56 -37.84
N ASP A 2 -12.73 -27.38 -36.81
CA ASP A 2 -13.14 -27.06 -35.44
C ASP A 2 -12.04 -26.33 -34.75
N SER A 3 -12.16 -24.99 -34.69
CA SER A 3 -11.29 -24.15 -33.88
C SER A 3 -11.76 -24.21 -32.43
N ALA A 4 -11.21 -25.15 -31.68
CA ALA A 4 -11.37 -25.16 -30.23
C ALA A 4 -10.88 -23.82 -29.64
N PRO A 5 -11.68 -23.13 -28.79
CA PRO A 5 -11.19 -21.93 -28.12
C PRO A 5 -10.07 -22.35 -27.17
N CYS A 6 -8.88 -21.81 -27.42
CA CYS A 6 -7.73 -21.94 -26.54
C CYS A 6 -8.08 -21.28 -25.18
N SER A 7 -8.61 -22.06 -24.25
CA SER A 7 -8.81 -21.62 -22.89
C SER A 7 -7.45 -21.51 -22.23
N ALA A 8 -6.91 -20.29 -22.21
CA ALA A 8 -5.70 -20.00 -21.45
C ALA A 8 -5.90 -20.46 -19.99
N PRO A 9 -4.95 -21.22 -19.41
CA PRO A 9 -5.10 -21.72 -18.05
C PRO A 9 -5.26 -20.52 -17.11
N THR A 10 -6.32 -20.54 -16.31
CA THR A 10 -6.56 -19.49 -15.30
C THR A 10 -5.33 -19.40 -14.39
N PRO A 11 -4.72 -18.22 -14.27
CA PRO A 11 -3.49 -18.09 -13.50
C PRO A 11 -3.75 -18.43 -12.03
N SER A 12 -2.89 -19.26 -11.44
CA SER A 12 -3.02 -19.59 -10.01
C SER A 12 -2.93 -18.30 -9.16
N PHE A 13 -3.59 -18.32 -7.99
CA PHE A 13 -3.55 -17.19 -7.06
C PHE A 13 -2.11 -16.77 -6.73
N ALA A 14 -1.22 -17.74 -6.49
CA ALA A 14 0.20 -17.48 -6.22
C ALA A 14 0.89 -16.79 -7.40
N ALA A 15 0.63 -17.20 -8.64
CA ALA A 15 1.18 -16.56 -9.83
C ALA A 15 0.65 -15.11 -10.00
N LEU A 16 -0.63 -14.86 -9.68
CA LEU A 16 -1.19 -13.51 -9.68
C LEU A 16 -0.54 -12.61 -8.63
N VAL A 17 -0.31 -13.11 -7.42
CA VAL A 17 0.38 -12.36 -6.35
C VAL A 17 1.81 -12.04 -6.78
N GLN A 18 2.55 -13.00 -7.32
CA GLN A 18 3.91 -12.78 -7.81
C GLN A 18 3.95 -11.73 -8.94
N ALA A 19 3.07 -11.87 -9.94
CA ALA A 19 2.96 -10.91 -11.04
C ALA A 19 2.58 -9.50 -10.55
N PHE A 20 1.73 -9.40 -9.53
CA PHE A 20 1.37 -8.12 -8.92
C PHE A 20 2.58 -7.42 -8.31
N PHE A 21 3.39 -8.12 -7.50
CA PHE A 21 4.54 -7.51 -6.86
C PHE A 21 5.66 -7.16 -7.85
N ILE A 22 6.01 -8.06 -8.76
CA ILE A 22 7.12 -7.87 -9.69
C ILE A 22 6.70 -6.96 -10.85
N GLN A 23 5.71 -7.38 -11.63
CA GLN A 23 5.35 -6.70 -12.87
C GLN A 23 4.58 -5.40 -12.60
N HIS A 24 3.56 -5.44 -11.73
CA HIS A 24 2.68 -4.28 -11.57
C HIS A 24 3.26 -3.22 -10.65
N LEU A 25 3.75 -3.57 -9.45
CA LEU A 25 4.24 -2.57 -8.51
C LEU A 25 5.64 -2.05 -8.86
N VAL A 26 6.57 -2.94 -9.25
CA VAL A 26 7.96 -2.57 -9.50
C VAL A 26 8.13 -2.06 -10.93
N GLU A 27 7.80 -2.88 -11.95
CA GLU A 27 8.09 -2.56 -13.34
C GLU A 27 7.14 -1.50 -13.92
N GLN A 28 5.81 -1.67 -13.75
CA GLN A 28 4.82 -0.79 -14.39
C GLN A 28 4.57 0.49 -13.61
N ARG A 29 4.54 0.43 -12.27
CA ARG A 29 4.22 1.58 -11.42
C ARG A 29 5.42 2.25 -10.76
N ALA A 30 6.61 1.67 -10.85
CA ALA A 30 7.84 2.17 -10.24
C ALA A 30 7.63 2.63 -8.78
N MET A 31 6.88 1.84 -8.00
CA MET A 31 6.53 2.18 -6.62
C MET A 31 7.77 2.19 -5.74
N SER A 32 7.82 3.10 -4.77
CA SER A 32 8.95 3.15 -3.85
C SER A 32 9.14 1.83 -3.09
N PRO A 33 10.38 1.41 -2.78
CA PRO A 33 10.65 0.18 -2.03
C PRO A 33 9.88 0.11 -0.71
N ARG A 34 9.70 1.26 -0.05
CA ARG A 34 8.92 1.37 1.19
C ARG A 34 7.45 1.01 0.99
N THR A 35 6.85 1.45 -0.13
CA THR A 35 5.45 1.12 -0.45
C THR A 35 5.30 -0.35 -0.76
N VAL A 36 6.23 -0.93 -1.53
CA VAL A 36 6.25 -2.37 -1.83
C VAL A 36 6.37 -3.19 -0.56
N ALA A 37 7.25 -2.80 0.37
CA ALA A 37 7.40 -3.45 1.67
C ALA A 37 6.10 -3.38 2.49
N THR A 38 5.44 -2.21 2.53
CA THR A 38 4.15 -2.04 3.23
C THR A 38 3.06 -2.94 2.66
N TYR A 39 3.01 -3.09 1.35
CA TYR A 39 2.06 -3.98 0.68
C TYR A 39 2.38 -5.44 0.97
N ARG A 40 3.66 -5.84 0.90
CA ARG A 40 4.10 -7.19 1.26
C ARG A 40 3.68 -7.55 2.69
N ASP A 41 3.90 -6.66 3.65
CA ASP A 41 3.53 -6.89 5.05
C ASP A 41 2.01 -7.04 5.22
N ALA A 42 1.22 -6.26 4.47
CA ALA A 42 -0.23 -6.41 4.45
C ALA A 42 -0.66 -7.79 3.93
N PHE A 43 0.00 -8.29 2.88
CA PHE A 43 -0.27 -9.62 2.32
C PHE A 43 0.14 -10.76 3.24
N VAL A 44 1.32 -10.67 3.86
CA VAL A 44 1.77 -11.69 4.84
C VAL A 44 0.74 -11.83 5.97
N LEU A 45 0.25 -10.70 6.50
CA LEU A 45 -0.76 -10.70 7.56
C LEU A 45 -2.11 -11.26 7.07
N PHE A 46 -2.54 -10.86 5.88
CA PHE A 46 -3.79 -11.34 5.30
C PHE A 46 -3.76 -12.84 5.01
N LEU A 47 -2.68 -13.35 4.41
CA LEU A 47 -2.53 -14.77 4.10
C LEU A 47 -2.45 -15.62 5.37
N ALA A 48 -1.73 -15.16 6.40
CA ALA A 48 -1.69 -15.84 7.69
C ALA A 48 -3.08 -15.90 8.36
N PHE A 49 -3.87 -14.82 8.28
CA PHE A 49 -5.23 -14.78 8.77
C PHE A 49 -6.15 -15.72 7.97
N ALA A 50 -6.08 -15.65 6.63
CA ALA A 50 -6.87 -16.48 5.73
C ALA A 50 -6.60 -17.98 5.96
N GLN A 51 -5.31 -18.35 6.14
CA GLN A 51 -4.91 -19.73 6.45
C GLN A 51 -5.58 -20.23 7.75
N LYS A 52 -5.57 -19.42 8.81
CA LYS A 52 -6.22 -19.79 10.07
C LYS A 52 -7.73 -19.90 9.93
N ARG A 53 -8.36 -18.99 9.19
CA ARG A 53 -9.81 -18.91 9.06
C ARG A 53 -10.39 -19.96 8.14
N LEU A 54 -9.74 -20.21 6.99
CA LEU A 54 -10.18 -21.16 5.97
C LEU A 54 -9.60 -22.56 6.15
N ARG A 55 -8.59 -22.72 7.03
CA ARG A 55 -7.80 -23.96 7.22
C ARG A 55 -7.19 -24.48 5.91
N LYS A 56 -6.89 -23.57 4.98
CA LYS A 56 -6.22 -23.84 3.70
C LYS A 56 -4.83 -23.21 3.70
N LEU A 57 -3.84 -23.93 3.17
CA LEU A 57 -2.52 -23.35 2.96
C LEU A 57 -2.57 -22.25 1.89
N PRO A 58 -1.74 -21.20 2.00
CA PRO A 58 -1.73 -20.07 1.05
C PRO A 58 -1.56 -20.47 -0.42
N CYS A 59 -0.85 -21.58 -0.70
CA CYS A 59 -0.66 -22.11 -2.05
C CYS A 59 -1.96 -22.68 -2.69
N PHE A 60 -2.92 -23.09 -1.87
CA PHE A 60 -4.23 -23.62 -2.34
C PHE A 60 -5.35 -22.59 -2.28
N LEU A 61 -5.03 -21.33 -1.95
CA LEU A 61 -6.02 -20.25 -2.02
C LEU A 61 -6.34 -19.92 -3.48
N SER A 62 -7.60 -19.60 -3.74
CA SER A 62 -8.09 -19.08 -5.01
C SER A 62 -8.64 -17.66 -4.85
N LEU A 63 -8.84 -16.95 -5.95
CA LEU A 63 -9.54 -15.66 -5.91
C LEU A 63 -10.95 -15.78 -5.38
N ALA A 64 -11.62 -16.92 -5.62
CA ALA A 64 -12.96 -17.21 -5.12
C ALA A 64 -13.03 -17.27 -3.58
N ASP A 65 -11.93 -17.64 -2.91
CA ASP A 65 -11.87 -17.70 -1.45
C ASP A 65 -11.81 -16.29 -0.82
N ILE A 66 -11.43 -15.25 -1.59
CA ILE A 66 -11.31 -13.86 -1.10
C ILE A 66 -12.68 -13.17 -1.13
N THR A 67 -13.55 -13.57 -0.24
CA THR A 67 -14.87 -12.96 -0.10
C THR A 67 -14.83 -11.63 0.64
N PRO A 68 -15.83 -10.74 0.45
CA PRO A 68 -15.98 -9.51 1.25
C PRO A 68 -16.00 -9.79 2.75
N GLN A 69 -16.63 -10.89 3.16
CA GLN A 69 -16.75 -11.31 4.55
C GLN A 69 -15.38 -11.66 5.15
N LEU A 70 -14.52 -12.34 4.38
CA LEU A 70 -13.15 -12.64 4.80
C LEU A 70 -12.32 -11.37 5.00
N ILE A 71 -12.45 -10.40 4.08
CA ILE A 71 -11.76 -9.11 4.18
C ILE A 71 -12.25 -8.34 5.40
N LEU A 72 -13.57 -8.26 5.63
CA LEU A 72 -14.13 -7.60 6.81
C LEU A 72 -13.65 -8.24 8.10
N ALA A 73 -13.69 -9.58 8.20
CA ALA A 73 -13.19 -10.30 9.37
C ALA A 73 -11.68 -10.06 9.61
N PHE A 74 -10.89 -9.98 8.55
CA PHE A 74 -9.48 -9.61 8.65
C PHE A 74 -9.28 -8.19 9.19
N LEU A 75 -10.06 -7.22 8.70
CA LEU A 75 -9.97 -5.84 9.15
C LEU A 75 -10.40 -5.69 10.63
N ASP A 76 -11.42 -6.45 11.06
CA ASP A 76 -11.85 -6.52 12.45
C ASP A 76 -10.78 -7.15 13.36
N HIS A 77 -10.14 -8.23 12.90
CA HIS A 77 -9.00 -8.84 13.59
C HIS A 77 -7.85 -7.85 13.79
N LEU A 78 -7.54 -7.03 12.76
CA LEU A 78 -6.50 -6.01 12.87
C LEU A 78 -6.81 -4.94 13.92
N GLU A 79 -8.07 -4.57 14.08
CA GLU A 79 -8.49 -3.56 15.06
C GLU A 79 -8.59 -4.14 16.46
N LYS A 80 -9.29 -5.26 16.63
CA LYS A 80 -9.63 -5.84 17.93
C LYS A 80 -8.45 -6.59 18.57
N GLU A 81 -7.76 -7.42 17.80
CA GLU A 81 -6.70 -8.27 18.35
C GLU A 81 -5.31 -7.64 18.24
N ARG A 82 -5.06 -6.84 17.21
CA ARG A 82 -3.75 -6.21 16.99
C ARG A 82 -3.72 -4.73 17.35
N HIS A 83 -4.84 -4.17 17.79
CA HIS A 83 -4.96 -2.76 18.21
C HIS A 83 -4.41 -1.75 17.18
N ASN A 84 -4.59 -2.06 15.90
CA ASN A 84 -4.13 -1.20 14.84
C ASN A 84 -4.99 0.06 14.69
N SER A 85 -4.35 1.19 14.41
CA SER A 85 -5.06 2.43 14.10
C SER A 85 -5.90 2.31 12.82
N VAL A 86 -6.95 3.12 12.70
CA VAL A 86 -7.81 3.22 11.50
C VAL A 86 -6.98 3.50 10.25
N ARG A 87 -5.92 4.32 10.36
CA ARG A 87 -5.00 4.61 9.27
C ARG A 87 -4.27 3.35 8.80
N SER A 88 -3.72 2.57 9.73
CA SER A 88 -3.02 1.32 9.42
C SER A 88 -3.96 0.27 8.80
N ARG A 89 -5.20 0.15 9.32
CA ARG A 89 -6.25 -0.69 8.76
C ARG A 89 -6.56 -0.31 7.31
N ASN A 90 -6.80 0.98 7.06
CA ASN A 90 -7.13 1.48 5.72
C ASN A 90 -5.97 1.29 4.73
N ASN A 91 -4.71 1.45 5.16
CA ASN A 91 -3.55 1.19 4.32
C ASN A 91 -3.46 -0.28 3.89
N ARG A 92 -3.77 -1.22 4.79
CA ARG A 92 -3.80 -2.65 4.44
C ARG A 92 -4.95 -2.99 3.51
N LEU A 93 -6.13 -2.39 3.74
CA LEU A 93 -7.25 -2.53 2.82
C LEU A 93 -6.90 -1.96 1.43
N ALA A 94 -6.18 -0.83 1.35
CA ALA A 94 -5.73 -0.24 0.09
C ALA A 94 -4.82 -1.19 -0.69
N ALA A 95 -3.90 -1.90 -0.01
CA ALA A 95 -3.03 -2.90 -0.63
C ALA A 95 -3.84 -4.06 -1.23
N LEU A 96 -4.81 -4.61 -0.48
CA LEU A 96 -5.68 -5.68 -0.97
C LEU A 96 -6.53 -5.21 -2.15
N ARG A 97 -7.11 -4.01 -2.10
CA ARG A 97 -7.89 -3.43 -3.19
C ARG A 97 -7.06 -3.21 -4.45
N ALA A 98 -5.80 -2.79 -4.32
CA ALA A 98 -4.89 -2.64 -5.46
C ALA A 98 -4.64 -3.98 -6.15
N PHE A 99 -4.41 -5.04 -5.38
CA PHE A 99 -4.27 -6.39 -5.90
C PHE A 99 -5.54 -6.91 -6.58
N LEU A 100 -6.69 -6.77 -5.92
CA LEU A 100 -7.96 -7.20 -6.48
C LEU A 100 -8.27 -6.53 -7.82
N LYS A 101 -8.01 -5.23 -7.94
CA LYS A 101 -8.12 -4.51 -9.23
C LYS A 101 -7.18 -5.06 -10.30
N PHE A 102 -5.96 -5.42 -9.92
CA PHE A 102 -5.02 -6.04 -10.83
C PHE A 102 -5.45 -7.45 -11.25
N ALA A 103 -5.89 -8.26 -10.29
CA ALA A 103 -6.35 -9.62 -10.52
C ALA A 103 -7.59 -9.67 -11.44
N GLY A 104 -8.60 -8.81 -11.18
CA GLY A 104 -9.81 -8.74 -11.99
C GLY A 104 -9.59 -8.33 -13.45
N ARG A 105 -8.48 -7.63 -13.76
CA ARG A 105 -8.09 -7.33 -15.14
C ARG A 105 -7.45 -8.51 -15.86
N ARG A 106 -6.90 -9.47 -15.13
CA ARG A 106 -6.22 -10.65 -15.67
C ARG A 106 -7.09 -11.90 -15.68
N ASP A 107 -8.02 -11.97 -14.75
CA ASP A 107 -8.95 -13.07 -14.61
C ASP A 107 -10.39 -12.55 -14.65
N VAL A 108 -10.97 -12.57 -15.83
CA VAL A 108 -12.34 -12.09 -16.09
C VAL A 108 -13.36 -13.00 -15.41
N SER A 109 -13.07 -14.30 -15.23
CA SER A 109 -13.98 -15.26 -14.60
C SER A 109 -14.23 -14.93 -13.12
N SER A 110 -13.26 -14.31 -12.45
CA SER A 110 -13.36 -13.90 -11.03
C SER A 110 -13.84 -12.45 -10.84
N LEU A 111 -14.21 -11.74 -11.91
CA LEU A 111 -14.52 -10.31 -11.87
C LEU A 111 -15.64 -9.97 -10.88
N HIS A 112 -16.72 -10.75 -10.86
CA HIS A 112 -17.84 -10.54 -9.93
C HIS A 112 -17.42 -10.62 -8.46
N ILE A 113 -16.56 -11.60 -8.12
CA ILE A 113 -16.04 -11.76 -6.75
C ILE A 113 -15.14 -10.59 -6.37
N VAL A 114 -14.31 -10.15 -7.32
CA VAL A 114 -13.43 -9.00 -7.15
C VAL A 114 -14.23 -7.72 -6.94
N GLU A 115 -15.29 -7.48 -7.70
CA GLU A 115 -16.16 -6.31 -7.54
C GLU A 115 -16.84 -6.30 -6.18
N CYS A 116 -17.41 -7.43 -5.75
CA CYS A 116 -17.98 -7.56 -4.41
C CYS A 116 -16.94 -7.26 -3.32
N ALA A 117 -15.72 -7.76 -3.45
CA ALA A 117 -14.64 -7.54 -2.49
C ALA A 117 -14.14 -6.07 -2.49
N LEU A 118 -14.17 -5.39 -3.64
CA LEU A 118 -13.86 -3.96 -3.75
C LEU A 118 -14.90 -3.06 -3.10
N GLY A 119 -16.13 -3.55 -2.91
CA GLY A 119 -17.22 -2.86 -2.22
C GLY A 119 -16.97 -2.62 -0.72
N VAL A 120 -16.00 -3.29 -0.09
CA VAL A 120 -15.67 -3.10 1.33
C VAL A 120 -15.21 -1.65 1.58
N PRO A 121 -15.91 -0.83 2.41
CA PRO A 121 -15.59 0.58 2.56
C PRO A 121 -14.36 0.81 3.44
N MET A 122 -13.65 1.91 3.20
CA MET A 122 -12.65 2.42 4.12
C MET A 122 -13.33 3.18 5.26
N LYS A 123 -12.81 3.04 6.48
CA LYS A 123 -13.27 3.85 7.61
C LYS A 123 -12.83 5.29 7.44
N ARG A 124 -13.71 6.22 7.79
CA ARG A 124 -13.38 7.64 7.82
C ARG A 124 -12.25 7.90 8.83
N LEU A 125 -11.23 8.61 8.40
CA LEU A 125 -10.14 9.05 9.26
C LEU A 125 -10.46 10.45 9.75
N GLU A 126 -10.61 10.62 11.05
CA GLU A 126 -10.66 11.95 11.64
C GLU A 126 -9.26 12.55 11.56
N ARG A 127 -9.14 13.62 10.82
CA ARG A 127 -7.93 14.43 10.77
C ARG A 127 -8.16 15.58 11.73
N PRO A 128 -7.35 15.71 12.80
CA PRO A 128 -7.40 16.92 13.60
C PRO A 128 -7.15 18.11 12.66
N ALA A 129 -8.00 19.14 12.75
CA ALA A 129 -7.76 20.37 12.03
C ALA A 129 -6.43 20.94 12.52
N LEU A 130 -5.47 21.05 11.60
CA LEU A 130 -4.23 21.76 11.89
C LEU A 130 -4.61 23.21 12.07
N GLY A 131 -4.37 23.76 13.26
CA GLY A 131 -4.54 25.20 13.51
C GLY A 131 -3.64 25.99 12.56
N PHE A 132 -4.11 27.16 12.14
CA PHE A 132 -3.27 28.10 11.40
C PHE A 132 -2.32 28.78 12.38
N LEU A 133 -1.07 28.94 11.97
CA LEU A 133 -0.13 29.75 12.72
C LEU A 133 -0.61 31.20 12.72
N THR A 134 -0.68 31.81 13.89
CA THR A 134 -0.90 33.25 14.01
C THR A 134 0.28 34.02 13.41
N ARG A 135 0.05 35.26 13.00
CA ARG A 135 1.15 36.10 12.47
C ARG A 135 2.35 36.20 13.43
N LYS A 136 2.08 36.22 14.74
CA LYS A 136 3.15 36.25 15.78
C LYS A 136 3.96 34.96 15.79
N GLU A 137 3.28 33.81 15.74
CA GLU A 137 3.94 32.50 15.69
C GLU A 137 4.74 32.30 14.41
N MET A 138 4.19 32.76 13.27
CA MET A 138 4.91 32.70 11.99
C MET A 138 6.17 33.56 12.00
N LEU A 139 6.10 34.78 12.54
CA LEU A 139 7.29 35.65 12.68
C LEU A 139 8.29 35.07 13.66
N ALA A 140 7.86 34.42 14.74
CA ALA A 140 8.75 33.73 15.68
C ALA A 140 9.48 32.55 15.03
N VAL A 141 8.80 31.76 14.18
CA VAL A 141 9.41 30.65 13.42
C VAL A 141 10.43 31.17 12.41
N ILE A 142 10.11 32.26 11.69
CA ILE A 142 11.04 32.87 10.73
C ILE A 142 12.26 33.42 11.46
N GLY A 143 12.07 34.14 12.57
CA GLY A 143 13.18 34.70 13.36
C GLY A 143 14.02 33.62 14.06
N ALA A 144 13.47 32.45 14.32
CA ALA A 144 14.22 31.30 14.85
C ALA A 144 15.19 30.70 13.82
N GLN A 145 14.88 30.81 12.52
CA GLN A 145 15.76 30.36 11.43
C GLN A 145 16.99 31.26 11.24
N GLU A 146 16.93 32.50 11.69
CA GLU A 146 18.08 33.44 11.61
C GLU A 146 19.17 33.16 12.66
N ARG A 147 18.88 32.28 13.63
CA ARG A 147 19.91 31.80 14.57
C ARG A 147 20.50 30.49 14.02
N PRO A 148 21.72 30.53 13.43
CA PRO A 148 22.35 29.31 12.94
C PRO A 148 22.70 28.43 14.15
N GLY A 149 21.88 27.42 14.39
CA GLY A 149 22.23 26.33 15.30
C GLY A 149 23.41 25.53 14.71
N PRO A 150 24.13 24.76 15.53
CA PRO A 150 25.32 24.00 15.07
C PRO A 150 25.04 23.04 13.90
N ALA A 151 23.78 22.63 13.69
CA ALA A 151 23.40 21.83 12.53
C ALA A 151 23.23 22.62 11.22
N SER A 152 22.95 23.94 11.28
CA SER A 152 22.86 24.81 10.09
C SER A 152 24.21 25.14 9.50
N ALA A 153 25.27 25.14 10.30
CA ALA A 153 26.62 25.37 9.83
C ALA A 153 27.10 24.31 8.84
N ILE A 154 26.61 23.07 8.97
CA ILE A 154 26.96 21.96 8.06
C ILE A 154 26.36 22.17 6.69
N ILE A 155 25.10 22.67 6.60
CA ILE A 155 24.38 22.88 5.33
C ILE A 155 24.99 24.07 4.56
N TYR A 156 25.38 25.15 5.26
CA TYR A 156 26.06 26.30 4.63
C TYR A 156 27.46 25.95 4.16
N CYS A 157 28.19 25.09 4.87
CA CYS A 157 29.50 24.62 4.44
C CYS A 157 29.44 23.76 3.17
N TRP A 158 28.37 22.97 3.02
CA TRP A 158 28.17 22.15 1.82
C TRP A 158 27.79 22.97 0.58
N ALA A 159 26.98 24.01 0.74
CA ALA A 159 26.62 24.93 -0.33
C ALA A 159 27.79 25.80 -0.82
N CYS A 160 28.71 26.17 0.06
CA CYS A 160 29.92 26.91 -0.32
C CYS A 160 30.99 26.06 -1.04
N SER A 161 31.00 24.74 -0.79
CA SER A 161 31.96 23.83 -1.45
C SER A 161 31.64 23.55 -2.91
N THR A 162 30.38 23.71 -3.32
CA THR A 162 29.94 23.42 -4.71
C THR A 162 30.04 24.60 -5.66
N THR A 163 30.30 25.83 -5.15
CA THR A 163 30.35 27.06 -5.99
C THR A 163 31.78 27.47 -6.38
N ARG A 164 32.79 26.68 -6.02
CA ARG A 164 34.19 27.02 -6.32
C ARG A 164 34.86 26.08 -7.33
N CYS A 165 34.16 25.68 -8.37
CA CYS A 165 34.78 24.92 -9.45
C CYS A 165 34.22 25.29 -10.85
N THR A 166 34.26 26.59 -11.19
CA THR A 166 34.25 27.05 -12.58
C THR A 166 34.89 28.41 -12.70
N ARG A 167 36.21 28.40 -12.70
CA ARG A 167 37.03 29.45 -13.37
C ARG A 167 38.46 28.95 -13.51
N VAL A 168 38.79 28.34 -14.59
CA VAL A 168 39.89 28.62 -15.54
C VAL A 168 39.54 27.90 -16.83
#